data_c175226da0936e15a727a2a8be8e6e83
#
_entry.id   c175226da0936e15a727a2a8be8e6e83
#
_cell.length_a   1.000
_cell.length_b   1.000
_cell.length_c   1.000
_cell.angle_alpha   90.00
_cell.angle_beta   90.00
_cell.angle_gamma   90.00
#
_symmetry.space_group_name_H-M   'P 1'
#
loop_
_entity.id
_entity.type
_entity.pdbx_description
1 polymer ?
#
loop_
_entity_poly.entity_id
_entity_poly.type
_entity_poly.pdbx_seq_one_letter_code
_entity_poly.pdbx_strand_id
1 'polypeptide(L)'
;VAVFPNGTESKASNEISSSLVSGIPVITNVSIRTTSVTNGSVYISWMKPGRLDTIPANGPYEYLIYRAEGITGTDYQQIRSIRTATLNETSIIDTLINTRDKGYIYRIELYNNAPGNRFLIGEPGYASSLFLTASPGDEKVRFVINRNVPWLNSRYDFYRLNSSTMRYDSIGSTNQLTYTDLGLENGKEYCYRIRSVGGYVPDDLPKNLINYSQIVCATPEDNEPPCQPVITVTSQCDSLYNTIRWRFDDPECIDDV
;
A
#
# COMPACT_ATOMS: atom_id res chain seq x y z
N VAL A 1 -12.51 -8.68 36.31
CA VAL A 1 -13.02 -8.03 37.52
C VAL A 1 -12.05 -8.37 38.64
N ALA A 2 -11.53 -7.37 39.36
CA ALA A 2 -10.74 -7.60 40.58
C ALA A 2 -11.69 -7.53 41.80
N VAL A 3 -11.54 -8.49 42.70
CA VAL A 3 -12.28 -8.52 43.97
C VAL A 3 -11.35 -8.02 45.09
N PHE A 4 -11.79 -6.97 45.76
CA PHE A 4 -11.04 -6.38 46.87
C PHE A 4 -11.29 -7.15 48.20
N PRO A 5 -10.40 -7.06 49.21
CA PRO A 5 -10.55 -7.78 50.48
C PRO A 5 -11.83 -7.47 51.24
N ASN A 6 -12.49 -6.33 50.97
CA ASN A 6 -13.77 -5.93 51.53
C ASN A 6 -15.00 -6.47 50.77
N GLY A 7 -14.77 -7.34 49.78
CA GLY A 7 -15.84 -7.91 48.93
C GLY A 7 -16.39 -7.02 47.84
N THR A 8 -15.84 -5.82 47.64
CA THR A 8 -16.23 -4.98 46.50
C THR A 8 -15.51 -5.42 45.22
N GLU A 9 -16.15 -5.25 44.07
CA GLU A 9 -15.61 -5.61 42.77
C GLU A 9 -15.30 -4.36 41.94
N SER A 10 -14.20 -4.43 41.18
CA SER A 10 -13.93 -3.37 40.15
C SER A 10 -14.93 -3.47 39.00
N LYS A 11 -15.07 -2.39 38.23
CA LYS A 11 -15.71 -2.48 36.92
C LYS A 11 -14.95 -3.50 36.05
N ALA A 12 -15.70 -4.29 35.28
CA ALA A 12 -15.11 -5.16 34.27
C ALA A 12 -14.26 -4.32 33.30
N SER A 13 -13.08 -4.81 32.94
CA SER A 13 -12.32 -4.25 31.82
C SER A 13 -13.13 -4.42 30.52
N ASN A 14 -12.79 -3.64 29.50
CA ASN A 14 -13.32 -3.88 28.16
C ASN A 14 -13.00 -5.31 27.72
N GLU A 15 -14.00 -6.00 27.21
CA GLU A 15 -13.83 -7.33 26.64
C GLU A 15 -13.01 -7.20 25.34
N ILE A 16 -11.80 -7.77 25.33
CA ILE A 16 -11.03 -7.93 24.10
C ILE A 16 -11.25 -9.36 23.65
N SER A 17 -12.11 -9.56 22.66
CA SER A 17 -12.21 -10.82 21.97
C SER A 17 -11.11 -10.92 20.92
N SER A 18 -10.14 -11.82 21.10
CA SER A 18 -9.28 -12.28 20.00
C SER A 18 -10.01 -13.41 19.29
N SER A 19 -10.45 -13.20 18.06
CA SER A 19 -10.91 -14.31 17.22
C SER A 19 -9.70 -15.22 16.94
N LEU A 20 -9.84 -16.52 17.24
CA LEU A 20 -8.89 -17.52 16.83
C LEU A 20 -8.90 -17.62 15.29
N VAL A 21 -7.94 -16.99 14.65
CA VAL A 21 -7.76 -16.97 13.19
C VAL A 21 -7.38 -18.36 12.63
N SER A 22 -7.20 -19.35 13.51
CA SER A 22 -6.65 -20.68 13.17
C SER A 22 -7.55 -21.56 12.28
N GLY A 23 -8.86 -21.31 12.25
CA GLY A 23 -9.82 -22.09 11.44
C GLY A 23 -10.14 -21.51 10.06
N ILE A 24 -9.58 -20.38 9.68
CA ILE A 24 -9.89 -19.69 8.41
C ILE A 24 -8.63 -19.51 7.55
N PRO A 25 -8.78 -19.29 6.22
CA PRO A 25 -7.67 -18.91 5.37
C PRO A 25 -7.15 -17.51 5.75
N VAL A 26 -5.84 -17.36 5.83
CA VAL A 26 -5.16 -16.11 6.21
C VAL A 26 -4.41 -15.55 5.01
N ILE A 27 -4.87 -14.41 4.47
CA ILE A 27 -4.23 -13.80 3.29
C ILE A 27 -2.81 -13.37 3.64
N THR A 28 -1.86 -13.73 2.81
CA THR A 28 -0.42 -13.43 3.00
C THR A 28 0.13 -12.48 1.95
N ASN A 29 -0.39 -12.56 0.73
CA ASN A 29 0.04 -11.67 -0.35
C ASN A 29 -1.14 -11.11 -1.13
N VAL A 30 -1.06 -9.82 -1.41
CA VAL A 30 -1.80 -9.11 -2.45
C VAL A 30 -0.79 -8.18 -3.13
N SER A 31 -0.04 -8.75 -4.06
CA SER A 31 1.17 -8.14 -4.62
C SER A 31 0.99 -7.87 -6.11
N ILE A 32 1.21 -6.63 -6.53
CA ILE A 32 1.16 -6.27 -7.96
C ILE A 32 2.33 -6.93 -8.68
N ARG A 33 2.03 -7.71 -9.72
CA ARG A 33 3.04 -8.32 -10.59
C ARG A 33 3.29 -7.50 -11.85
N THR A 34 2.21 -7.06 -12.49
CA THR A 34 2.25 -6.26 -13.72
C THR A 34 1.42 -5.02 -13.54
N THR A 35 2.01 -3.86 -13.80
CA THR A 35 1.31 -2.56 -13.82
C THR A 35 0.86 -2.27 -15.25
N SER A 36 -0.45 -2.16 -15.45
CA SER A 36 -1.04 -1.84 -16.75
C SER A 36 -2.47 -1.35 -16.56
N VAL A 37 -2.97 -0.58 -17.52
CA VAL A 37 -4.39 -0.16 -17.57
C VAL A 37 -5.32 -1.32 -17.93
N THR A 38 -4.85 -2.24 -18.79
CA THR A 38 -5.68 -3.32 -19.35
C THR A 38 -5.18 -4.71 -19.03
N ASN A 39 -3.86 -4.90 -18.90
CA ASN A 39 -3.21 -6.20 -18.73
C ASN A 39 -2.48 -6.31 -17.38
N GLY A 40 -2.95 -5.56 -16.39
CA GLY A 40 -2.41 -5.64 -15.04
C GLY A 40 -2.68 -6.98 -14.40
N SER A 41 -1.85 -7.33 -13.42
CA SER A 41 -2.01 -8.57 -12.67
C SER A 41 -1.59 -8.42 -11.21
N VAL A 42 -2.34 -9.13 -10.34
CA VAL A 42 -2.12 -9.21 -8.90
C VAL A 42 -1.90 -10.68 -8.53
N TYR A 43 -0.88 -10.93 -7.75
CA TYR A 43 -0.66 -12.22 -7.10
C TYR A 43 -1.32 -12.21 -5.73
N ILE A 44 -2.21 -13.14 -5.49
CA ILE A 44 -2.91 -13.33 -4.21
C ILE A 44 -2.49 -14.68 -3.66
N SER A 45 -2.05 -14.71 -2.39
CA SER A 45 -1.84 -15.97 -1.69
C SER A 45 -2.36 -15.92 -0.26
N TRP A 46 -2.61 -17.08 0.29
CA TRP A 46 -3.08 -17.26 1.65
C TRP A 46 -2.48 -18.50 2.30
N MET A 47 -2.40 -18.49 3.60
CA MET A 47 -2.13 -19.67 4.39
C MET A 47 -3.44 -20.46 4.56
N LYS A 48 -3.40 -21.77 4.35
CA LYS A 48 -4.55 -22.63 4.66
C LYS A 48 -4.85 -22.62 6.16
N PRO A 49 -6.11 -22.91 6.59
CA PRO A 49 -6.45 -23.04 7.99
C PRO A 49 -5.51 -24.00 8.74
N GLY A 50 -4.90 -23.53 9.84
CA GLY A 50 -3.96 -24.34 10.63
C GLY A 50 -4.65 -25.35 11.53
N ARG A 51 -5.86 -25.06 11.99
CA ARG A 51 -6.67 -25.88 12.90
C ARG A 51 -8.12 -25.90 12.47
N LEU A 52 -8.42 -26.66 11.43
CA LEU A 52 -9.77 -26.85 10.97
C LEU A 52 -10.45 -27.94 11.80
N ASP A 53 -11.64 -27.65 12.37
CA ASP A 53 -12.48 -28.68 12.95
C ASP A 53 -13.13 -29.50 11.83
N THR A 54 -12.59 -30.71 11.64
CA THR A 54 -13.02 -31.62 10.56
C THR A 54 -14.26 -32.45 10.93
N ILE A 55 -14.78 -32.35 12.14
CA ILE A 55 -16.01 -33.06 12.53
C ILE A 55 -17.22 -32.42 11.83
N PRO A 56 -17.50 -31.09 11.98
CA PRO A 56 -18.55 -30.44 11.21
C PRO A 56 -18.12 -30.15 9.76
N ALA A 57 -16.83 -29.87 9.52
CA ALA A 57 -16.27 -29.50 8.21
C ALA A 57 -15.42 -30.63 7.63
N ASN A 58 -16.08 -31.68 7.18
CA ASN A 58 -15.44 -32.92 6.70
C ASN A 58 -15.00 -32.89 5.23
N GLY A 59 -15.25 -31.77 4.54
CA GLY A 59 -14.93 -31.62 3.12
C GLY A 59 -15.86 -32.40 2.17
N PRO A 60 -15.62 -32.35 0.84
CA PRO A 60 -14.61 -31.51 0.21
C PRO A 60 -14.84 -30.02 0.46
N TYR A 61 -13.81 -29.21 0.22
CA TYR A 61 -13.84 -27.78 0.49
C TYR A 61 -13.91 -26.96 -0.80
N GLU A 62 -14.30 -25.68 -0.63
CA GLU A 62 -14.33 -24.73 -1.74
C GLU A 62 -13.85 -23.36 -1.26
N TYR A 63 -12.77 -22.82 -1.88
CA TYR A 63 -12.41 -21.42 -1.75
C TYR A 63 -13.19 -20.59 -2.76
N LEU A 64 -13.86 -19.56 -2.29
CA LEU A 64 -14.42 -18.50 -3.14
C LEU A 64 -13.60 -17.24 -2.95
N ILE A 65 -13.03 -16.74 -4.04
CA ILE A 65 -12.19 -15.55 -4.05
C ILE A 65 -12.97 -14.41 -4.69
N TYR A 66 -13.03 -13.31 -3.96
CA TYR A 66 -13.73 -12.09 -4.36
C TYR A 66 -12.75 -10.93 -4.48
N ARG A 67 -13.06 -10.01 -5.37
CA ARG A 67 -12.36 -8.75 -5.57
C ARG A 67 -13.35 -7.59 -5.51
N ALA A 68 -12.96 -6.47 -4.87
CA ALA A 68 -13.59 -5.17 -5.03
C ALA A 68 -12.56 -4.14 -5.52
N GLU A 69 -13.03 -3.15 -6.27
CA GLU A 69 -12.21 -2.04 -6.73
C GLU A 69 -11.98 -1.04 -5.59
N GLY A 70 -10.77 -0.51 -5.50
CA GLY A 70 -10.32 0.36 -4.41
C GLY A 70 -9.79 -0.43 -3.21
N ILE A 71 -8.90 0.19 -2.43
CA ILE A 71 -8.28 -0.43 -1.24
C ILE A 71 -9.26 -0.58 -0.06
N THR A 72 -10.37 0.14 -0.09
CA THR A 72 -11.48 0.08 0.90
C THR A 72 -12.79 -0.25 0.23
N GLY A 73 -12.76 -0.80 -0.98
CA GLY A 73 -13.95 -1.16 -1.74
C GLY A 73 -14.80 -2.21 -1.04
N THR A 74 -16.11 -2.14 -1.20
CA THR A 74 -17.09 -3.03 -0.57
C THR A 74 -17.95 -3.80 -1.56
N ASP A 75 -17.91 -3.43 -2.86
CA ASP A 75 -18.62 -4.12 -3.94
C ASP A 75 -17.81 -5.33 -4.43
N TYR A 76 -17.91 -6.42 -3.69
CA TYR A 76 -17.16 -7.65 -3.95
C TYR A 76 -17.77 -8.48 -5.06
N GLN A 77 -17.00 -8.70 -6.12
CA GLN A 77 -17.36 -9.60 -7.22
C GLN A 77 -16.54 -10.90 -7.10
N GLN A 78 -17.21 -12.06 -7.22
CA GLN A 78 -16.52 -13.34 -7.24
C GLN A 78 -15.70 -13.48 -8.52
N ILE A 79 -14.39 -13.69 -8.38
CA ILE A 79 -13.47 -13.84 -9.51
C ILE A 79 -13.00 -15.29 -9.70
N ARG A 80 -13.05 -16.11 -8.65
CA ARG A 80 -12.58 -17.51 -8.70
C ARG A 80 -13.32 -18.39 -7.71
N SER A 81 -13.51 -19.65 -8.10
CA SER A 81 -13.88 -20.76 -7.22
C SER A 81 -12.83 -21.87 -7.37
N ILE A 82 -12.37 -22.43 -6.26
CA ILE A 82 -11.39 -23.53 -6.21
C ILE A 82 -11.94 -24.62 -5.31
N ARG A 83 -12.35 -25.74 -5.88
CA ARG A 83 -12.75 -26.94 -5.15
C ARG A 83 -11.52 -27.78 -4.83
N THR A 84 -11.38 -28.22 -3.60
CA THR A 84 -10.21 -28.92 -3.10
C THR A 84 -10.58 -29.91 -2.00
N ALA A 85 -9.87 -31.02 -1.96
CA ALA A 85 -9.95 -31.99 -0.86
C ALA A 85 -8.88 -31.75 0.20
N THR A 86 -7.79 -31.08 -0.16
CA THR A 86 -6.55 -30.99 0.65
C THR A 86 -6.23 -29.58 1.16
N LEU A 87 -6.95 -28.55 0.66
CA LEU A 87 -6.69 -27.13 0.95
C LEU A 87 -5.29 -26.65 0.55
N ASN A 88 -4.61 -27.34 -0.36
CA ASN A 88 -3.24 -27.02 -0.74
C ASN A 88 -3.15 -25.96 -1.84
N GLU A 89 -4.24 -25.68 -2.54
CA GLU A 89 -4.36 -24.59 -3.51
C GLU A 89 -4.51 -23.27 -2.74
N THR A 90 -3.40 -22.56 -2.57
CA THR A 90 -3.30 -21.39 -1.69
C THR A 90 -2.85 -20.13 -2.41
N SER A 91 -2.98 -20.08 -3.74
CA SER A 91 -2.66 -18.87 -4.49
C SER A 91 -3.38 -18.80 -5.84
N ILE A 92 -3.58 -17.59 -6.32
CA ILE A 92 -4.07 -17.29 -7.67
C ILE A 92 -3.32 -16.07 -8.24
N ILE A 93 -3.45 -15.89 -9.55
CA ILE A 93 -3.12 -14.63 -10.22
C ILE A 93 -4.41 -14.09 -10.83
N ASP A 94 -4.79 -12.89 -10.39
CA ASP A 94 -5.85 -12.10 -11.01
C ASP A 94 -5.24 -11.28 -12.14
N THR A 95 -5.83 -11.32 -13.33
CA THR A 95 -5.26 -10.76 -14.55
C THR A 95 -6.28 -9.92 -15.33
N LEU A 96 -5.78 -9.18 -16.32
CA LEU A 96 -6.61 -8.33 -17.22
C LEU A 96 -7.38 -7.24 -16.46
N ILE A 97 -6.73 -6.63 -15.48
CA ILE A 97 -7.28 -5.57 -14.65
C ILE A 97 -6.41 -4.30 -14.70
N ASN A 98 -7.00 -3.15 -14.36
CA ASN A 98 -6.28 -1.89 -14.31
C ASN A 98 -5.51 -1.75 -12.98
N THR A 99 -4.28 -2.20 -12.94
CA THR A 99 -3.40 -2.06 -11.77
C THR A 99 -2.60 -0.77 -11.75
N ARG A 100 -2.64 0.04 -12.85
CA ARG A 100 -1.94 1.32 -12.89
C ARG A 100 -2.69 2.39 -12.11
N ASP A 101 -3.99 2.51 -12.36
CA ASP A 101 -4.80 3.62 -11.84
C ASP A 101 -5.68 3.21 -10.65
N LYS A 102 -5.75 1.91 -10.33
CA LYS A 102 -6.65 1.35 -9.32
C LYS A 102 -5.94 0.38 -8.39
N GLY A 103 -6.24 0.53 -7.09
CA GLY A 103 -5.98 -0.51 -6.09
C GLY A 103 -7.16 -1.49 -6.00
N TYR A 104 -6.93 -2.65 -5.43
CA TYR A 104 -7.95 -3.69 -5.25
C TYR A 104 -7.87 -4.28 -3.87
N ILE A 105 -9.03 -4.68 -3.34
CA ILE A 105 -9.14 -5.45 -2.10
C ILE A 105 -9.74 -6.82 -2.42
N TYR A 106 -9.19 -7.85 -1.78
CA TYR A 106 -9.59 -9.25 -1.97
C TYR A 106 -10.13 -9.82 -0.68
N ARG A 107 -11.12 -10.71 -0.81
CA ARG A 107 -11.70 -11.48 0.26
C ARG A 107 -11.68 -12.94 -0.13
N ILE A 108 -11.32 -13.83 0.80
CA ILE A 108 -11.25 -15.28 0.58
C ILE A 108 -12.18 -15.95 1.58
N GLU A 109 -13.21 -16.60 1.07
CA GLU A 109 -14.14 -17.40 1.84
C GLU A 109 -13.80 -18.90 1.69
N LEU A 110 -13.90 -19.64 2.78
CA LEU A 110 -13.75 -21.09 2.78
C LEU A 110 -15.08 -21.74 3.13
N TYR A 111 -15.53 -22.64 2.27
CA TYR A 111 -16.74 -23.43 2.50
C TYR A 111 -16.41 -24.89 2.75
N ASN A 112 -17.10 -25.51 3.70
CA ASN A 112 -17.36 -26.94 3.64
C ASN A 112 -18.37 -27.16 2.50
N ASN A 113 -18.02 -27.96 1.51
CA ASN A 113 -18.82 -28.15 0.30
C ASN A 113 -19.32 -29.60 0.16
N ALA A 114 -19.50 -30.29 1.31
CA ALA A 114 -20.08 -31.63 1.35
C ALA A 114 -21.52 -31.60 0.88
N PRO A 115 -21.99 -32.60 0.12
CA PRO A 115 -23.39 -32.71 -0.29
C PRO A 115 -24.33 -32.70 0.93
N GLY A 116 -25.30 -31.79 0.94
CA GLY A 116 -26.26 -31.65 2.03
C GLY A 116 -25.70 -30.95 3.30
N ASN A 117 -24.42 -30.58 3.33
CA ASN A 117 -23.78 -29.93 4.48
C ASN A 117 -22.86 -28.78 4.04
N ARG A 118 -23.37 -27.89 3.18
CA ARG A 118 -22.58 -26.74 2.70
C ARG A 118 -22.77 -25.55 3.64
N PHE A 119 -21.66 -25.04 4.19
CA PHE A 119 -21.65 -23.84 5.03
C PHE A 119 -20.30 -23.09 4.95
N LEU A 120 -20.34 -21.80 5.27
CA LEU A 120 -19.15 -20.95 5.37
C LEU A 120 -18.38 -21.29 6.66
N ILE A 121 -17.07 -21.51 6.51
CA ILE A 121 -16.16 -21.79 7.64
C ILE A 121 -15.55 -20.48 8.13
N GLY A 122 -16.02 -19.99 9.29
CA GLY A 122 -15.55 -18.78 9.93
C GLY A 122 -15.87 -17.49 9.16
N GLU A 123 -15.33 -16.38 9.66
CA GLU A 123 -15.45 -15.08 8.99
C GLU A 123 -14.29 -14.86 8.02
N PRO A 124 -14.56 -14.45 6.77
CA PRO A 124 -13.52 -14.30 5.77
C PRO A 124 -12.61 -13.10 6.08
N GLY A 125 -11.30 -13.31 5.96
CA GLY A 125 -10.32 -12.24 5.98
C GLY A 125 -10.28 -11.47 4.65
N TYR A 126 -9.84 -10.23 4.71
CA TYR A 126 -9.62 -9.40 3.52
C TYR A 126 -8.25 -8.70 3.57
N ALA A 127 -7.70 -8.39 2.41
CA ALA A 127 -6.49 -7.58 2.28
C ALA A 127 -6.46 -6.85 0.93
N SER A 128 -5.93 -5.64 0.92
CA SER A 128 -5.75 -4.86 -0.29
C SER A 128 -4.35 -5.01 -0.88
N SER A 129 -4.22 -4.69 -2.16
CA SER A 129 -2.92 -4.34 -2.74
C SER A 129 -2.37 -3.06 -2.09
N LEU A 130 -1.05 -2.90 -2.16
CA LEU A 130 -0.45 -1.59 -1.97
C LEU A 130 -0.83 -0.69 -3.15
N PHE A 131 -1.16 0.57 -2.86
CA PHE A 131 -1.39 1.58 -3.88
C PHE A 131 -0.57 2.83 -3.55
N LEU A 132 0.40 3.14 -4.41
CA LEU A 132 1.32 4.26 -4.26
C LEU A 132 0.79 5.46 -5.05
N THR A 133 0.58 6.57 -4.38
CA THR A 133 0.24 7.85 -5.01
C THR A 133 1.50 8.72 -5.03
N ALA A 134 1.81 9.34 -6.16
CA ALA A 134 2.92 10.26 -6.34
C ALA A 134 2.40 11.66 -6.64
N SER A 135 2.98 12.66 -5.98
CA SER A 135 2.71 14.08 -6.21
C SER A 135 4.02 14.78 -6.51
N PRO A 136 4.21 15.28 -7.75
CA PRO A 136 5.41 16.03 -8.11
C PRO A 136 5.43 17.39 -7.42
N GLY A 137 6.61 17.96 -7.25
CA GLY A 137 6.89 19.31 -6.81
C GLY A 137 8.25 19.70 -7.33
N ASP A 138 8.73 20.90 -6.96
CA ASP A 138 10.01 21.39 -7.38
C ASP A 138 11.16 20.50 -6.86
N GLU A 139 11.96 19.95 -7.78
CA GLU A 139 13.07 19.00 -7.55
C GLU A 139 12.75 17.80 -6.67
N LYS A 140 11.48 17.45 -6.52
CA LYS A 140 11.01 16.37 -5.60
C LYS A 140 9.79 15.64 -6.10
N VAL A 141 9.61 14.43 -5.56
CA VAL A 141 8.35 13.69 -5.64
C VAL A 141 7.97 13.21 -4.25
N ARG A 142 6.76 13.58 -3.81
CA ARG A 142 6.17 13.12 -2.55
C ARG A 142 5.27 11.91 -2.80
N PHE A 143 5.37 10.91 -1.92
CA PHE A 143 4.59 9.68 -2.00
C PHE A 143 3.67 9.52 -0.81
N VAL A 144 2.49 8.94 -1.08
CA VAL A 144 1.56 8.44 -0.08
C VAL A 144 1.30 6.96 -0.35
N ILE A 145 1.44 6.12 0.69
CA ILE A 145 1.22 4.68 0.64
C ILE A 145 -0.18 4.37 1.15
N ASN A 146 -1.03 3.88 0.27
CA ASN A 146 -2.38 3.47 0.61
C ASN A 146 -2.46 1.94 0.73
N ARG A 147 -3.05 1.45 1.80
CA ARG A 147 -3.21 0.02 2.10
C ARG A 147 -4.36 -0.25 3.06
N ASN A 148 -4.91 -1.45 2.98
CA ASN A 148 -5.86 -1.98 3.96
C ASN A 148 -5.57 -3.48 4.12
N VAL A 149 -4.73 -3.82 5.09
CA VAL A 149 -4.22 -5.18 5.31
C VAL A 149 -4.31 -5.56 6.78
N PRO A 150 -4.56 -6.84 7.12
CA PRO A 150 -4.73 -7.29 8.49
C PRO A 150 -3.41 -7.54 9.24
N TRP A 151 -2.26 -7.32 8.60
CA TRP A 151 -0.93 -7.44 9.22
C TRP A 151 -0.27 -6.09 9.41
N LEU A 152 0.78 -6.05 10.25
CA LEU A 152 1.59 -4.86 10.46
C LEU A 152 2.75 -4.83 9.46
N ASN A 153 2.87 -3.75 8.70
CA ASN A 153 4.04 -3.48 7.89
C ASN A 153 5.06 -2.71 8.74
N SER A 154 6.24 -3.28 8.89
CA SER A 154 7.34 -2.70 9.65
C SER A 154 8.21 -1.75 8.81
N ARG A 155 8.19 -1.92 7.49
CA ARG A 155 9.03 -1.15 6.57
C ARG A 155 8.46 -1.12 5.17
N TYR A 156 8.72 0.00 4.48
CA TYR A 156 8.48 0.21 3.05
C TYR A 156 9.81 0.61 2.40
N ASP A 157 10.27 -0.19 1.45
CA ASP A 157 11.48 0.08 0.68
C ASP A 157 11.09 0.72 -0.64
N PHE A 158 11.70 1.86 -0.97
CA PHE A 158 11.45 2.61 -2.21
C PHE A 158 12.52 2.29 -3.24
N TYR A 159 12.06 2.07 -4.46
CA TYR A 159 12.90 1.79 -5.61
C TYR A 159 12.55 2.75 -6.74
N ARG A 160 13.58 3.32 -7.37
CA ARG A 160 13.47 4.17 -8.56
C ARG A 160 14.07 3.46 -9.76
N LEU A 161 13.39 3.55 -10.91
CA LEU A 161 13.90 2.99 -12.16
C LEU A 161 15.13 3.77 -12.63
N ASN A 162 16.23 3.06 -12.78
CA ASN A 162 17.44 3.59 -13.40
C ASN A 162 17.30 3.45 -14.92
N SER A 163 17.18 4.57 -15.62
CA SER A 163 16.98 4.61 -17.07
C SER A 163 18.15 4.03 -17.88
N SER A 164 19.36 4.05 -17.32
CA SER A 164 20.56 3.52 -18.00
C SER A 164 20.66 2.01 -17.90
N THR A 165 20.27 1.43 -16.77
CA THR A 165 20.37 -0.02 -16.52
C THR A 165 19.06 -0.77 -16.68
N MET A 166 17.93 -0.05 -16.78
CA MET A 166 16.56 -0.56 -16.76
C MET A 166 16.25 -1.44 -15.53
N ARG A 167 16.90 -1.15 -14.40
CA ARG A 167 16.72 -1.82 -13.11
C ARG A 167 16.19 -0.85 -12.07
N TYR A 168 15.54 -1.39 -11.05
CA TYR A 168 15.05 -0.62 -9.91
C TYR A 168 16.12 -0.58 -8.83
N ASP A 169 16.71 0.60 -8.62
CA ASP A 169 17.69 0.87 -7.58
C ASP A 169 16.97 1.31 -6.30
N SER A 170 17.46 0.84 -5.15
CA SER A 170 16.93 1.27 -3.85
C SER A 170 17.35 2.70 -3.57
N ILE A 171 16.39 3.57 -3.25
CA ILE A 171 16.61 4.98 -2.92
C ILE A 171 16.38 5.31 -1.45
N GLY A 172 15.77 4.39 -0.69
CA GLY A 172 15.54 4.59 0.74
C GLY A 172 14.44 3.69 1.28
N SER A 173 14.19 3.83 2.58
CA SER A 173 13.11 3.12 3.25
C SER A 173 12.48 3.96 4.35
N THR A 174 11.22 3.66 4.69
CA THR A 174 10.48 4.32 5.77
C THR A 174 9.58 3.32 6.49
N ASN A 175 9.21 3.62 7.73
CA ASN A 175 8.12 2.95 8.45
C ASN A 175 6.82 3.78 8.44
N GLN A 176 6.86 4.97 7.83
CA GLN A 176 5.70 5.86 7.68
C GLN A 176 4.95 5.55 6.38
N LEU A 177 3.74 6.08 6.26
CA LEU A 177 2.93 5.99 5.04
C LEU A 177 3.24 7.07 4.00
N THR A 178 4.30 7.84 4.25
CA THR A 178 4.78 8.89 3.34
C THR A 178 6.29 8.79 3.15
N TYR A 179 6.76 9.23 1.99
CA TYR A 179 8.17 9.35 1.65
C TYR A 179 8.35 10.48 0.64
N THR A 180 9.51 11.11 0.61
CA THR A 180 9.86 12.13 -0.40
C THR A 180 11.22 11.81 -0.99
N ASP A 181 11.29 11.74 -2.31
CA ASP A 181 12.53 11.68 -3.08
C ASP A 181 12.90 13.11 -3.46
N LEU A 182 14.11 13.52 -3.14
CA LEU A 182 14.64 14.88 -3.28
C LEU A 182 15.82 14.93 -4.27
N GLY A 183 16.14 16.14 -4.75
CA GLY A 183 17.27 16.37 -5.65
C GLY A 183 17.04 15.77 -7.03
N LEU A 184 15.80 15.86 -7.50
CA LEU A 184 15.37 15.41 -8.81
C LEU A 184 15.49 16.56 -9.83
N GLU A 185 15.71 16.22 -11.09
CA GLU A 185 15.76 17.17 -12.20
C GLU A 185 14.31 17.48 -12.66
N ASN A 186 13.93 18.75 -12.65
CA ASN A 186 12.64 19.21 -13.15
C ASN A 186 12.48 18.87 -14.63
N GLY A 187 11.25 18.52 -15.05
CA GLY A 187 10.93 18.13 -16.42
C GLY A 187 11.33 16.70 -16.80
N LYS A 188 11.98 15.94 -15.91
CA LYS A 188 12.39 14.56 -16.15
C LYS A 188 11.46 13.57 -15.46
N GLU A 189 10.97 12.58 -16.22
CA GLU A 189 10.11 11.54 -15.66
C GLU A 189 10.92 10.53 -14.84
N TYR A 190 10.44 10.22 -13.64
CA TYR A 190 10.97 9.20 -12.75
C TYR A 190 9.87 8.19 -12.41
N CYS A 191 10.19 6.89 -12.51
CA CYS A 191 9.26 5.81 -12.22
C CYS A 191 9.68 5.05 -10.96
N TYR A 192 8.72 4.75 -10.10
CA TYR A 192 8.93 4.19 -8.77
C TYR A 192 8.09 2.96 -8.51
N ARG A 193 8.57 2.14 -7.60
CA ARG A 193 7.88 0.99 -7.04
C ARG A 193 8.25 0.84 -5.58
N ILE A 194 7.34 0.41 -4.74
CA ILE A 194 7.65 0.09 -3.34
C ILE A 194 7.48 -1.40 -3.04
N ARG A 195 8.23 -1.85 -2.05
CA ARG A 195 8.11 -3.16 -1.41
C ARG A 195 7.77 -2.96 0.06
N SER A 196 6.65 -3.51 0.53
CA SER A 196 6.39 -3.60 1.97
C SER A 196 6.98 -4.87 2.55
N VAL A 197 7.43 -4.77 3.80
CA VAL A 197 7.83 -5.89 4.64
C VAL A 197 7.00 -5.84 5.91
N GLY A 198 6.34 -6.93 6.27
CA GLY A 198 5.46 -6.98 7.43
C GLY A 198 5.16 -8.38 7.89
N GLY A 199 4.19 -8.54 8.79
CA GLY A 199 3.76 -9.84 9.28
C GLY A 199 2.62 -9.72 10.28
N TYR A 200 1.96 -10.82 10.52
CA TYR A 200 0.95 -10.92 11.55
C TYR A 200 1.56 -10.86 12.95
N VAL A 201 0.81 -10.34 13.92
CA VAL A 201 1.27 -10.25 15.32
C VAL A 201 1.35 -11.61 15.98
N PRO A 202 0.33 -12.50 15.91
CA PRO A 202 0.38 -13.84 16.51
C PRO A 202 1.55 -14.68 15.97
N ASP A 203 2.19 -15.48 16.85
CA ASP A 203 3.41 -16.23 16.50
C ASP A 203 3.15 -17.42 15.58
N ASP A 204 1.96 -17.96 15.60
CA ASP A 204 1.50 -19.05 14.71
C ASP A 204 1.10 -18.57 13.31
N LEU A 205 1.13 -17.25 13.06
CA LEU A 205 0.80 -16.67 11.79
C LEU A 205 2.05 -16.18 11.01
N PRO A 206 1.97 -16.07 9.68
CA PRO A 206 3.09 -15.75 8.84
C PRO A 206 3.76 -14.41 9.17
N LYS A 207 5.10 -14.44 9.22
CA LYS A 207 5.99 -13.29 9.36
C LYS A 207 6.69 -13.04 8.03
N ASN A 208 7.35 -11.90 7.90
CA ASN A 208 8.14 -11.52 6.70
C ASN A 208 7.35 -11.54 5.39
N LEU A 209 6.11 -11.06 5.44
CA LEU A 209 5.27 -10.91 4.26
C LEU A 209 5.83 -9.80 3.38
N ILE A 210 6.01 -10.09 2.09
CA ILE A 210 6.56 -9.16 1.11
C ILE A 210 5.51 -8.89 0.03
N ASN A 211 5.14 -7.63 -0.16
CA ASN A 211 4.21 -7.21 -1.19
C ASN A 211 4.74 -6.00 -1.96
N TYR A 212 4.43 -5.93 -3.24
CA TYR A 212 4.84 -4.85 -4.13
C TYR A 212 3.65 -4.01 -4.57
N SER A 213 3.88 -2.70 -4.72
CA SER A 213 2.93 -1.77 -5.33
C SER A 213 2.94 -1.86 -6.86
N GLN A 214 2.02 -1.12 -7.49
CA GLN A 214 2.13 -0.76 -8.89
C GLN A 214 3.36 0.15 -9.11
N ILE A 215 3.76 0.26 -10.36
CA ILE A 215 4.70 1.28 -10.81
C ILE A 215 3.93 2.59 -10.96
N VAL A 216 4.45 3.66 -10.40
CA VAL A 216 3.97 5.02 -10.59
C VAL A 216 5.09 5.89 -11.12
N CYS A 217 4.81 6.73 -12.10
CA CYS A 217 5.77 7.69 -12.64
C CYS A 217 5.28 9.11 -12.33
N ALA A 218 6.24 10.02 -12.11
CA ALA A 218 5.99 11.42 -11.88
C ALA A 218 7.14 12.26 -12.47
N THR A 219 6.79 13.45 -12.94
CA THR A 219 7.75 14.43 -13.47
C THR A 219 7.76 15.61 -12.51
N PRO A 220 8.88 15.86 -11.78
CA PRO A 220 9.04 17.07 -10.99
C PRO A 220 8.89 18.31 -11.86
N GLU A 221 8.27 19.32 -11.31
CA GLU A 221 8.03 20.58 -12.00
C GLU A 221 8.38 21.73 -11.08
N ASP A 222 9.09 22.70 -11.62
CA ASP A 222 9.30 23.98 -10.95
C ASP A 222 7.95 24.69 -10.80
N ASN A 223 7.49 24.79 -9.60
CA ASN A 223 6.23 25.44 -9.24
C ASN A 223 6.42 26.46 -8.09
N GLU A 224 7.66 26.77 -7.75
CA GLU A 224 8.00 27.80 -6.78
C GLU A 224 8.17 29.14 -7.52
N PRO A 225 7.46 30.19 -7.12
CA PRO A 225 7.63 31.49 -7.77
C PRO A 225 9.03 32.04 -7.47
N PRO A 226 9.70 32.70 -8.44
CA PRO A 226 11.01 33.30 -8.24
C PRO A 226 10.93 34.35 -7.14
N CYS A 227 12.03 34.51 -6.40
CA CYS A 227 12.14 35.49 -5.35
C CYS A 227 11.99 36.93 -5.87
N GLN A 228 11.34 37.76 -5.09
CA GLN A 228 11.20 39.17 -5.41
C GLN A 228 12.55 39.88 -5.25
N PRO A 229 13.11 40.49 -6.32
CA PRO A 229 14.32 41.27 -6.18
C PRO A 229 14.05 42.57 -5.42
N VAL A 230 15.01 43.01 -4.61
CA VAL A 230 15.02 44.34 -4.03
C VAL A 230 15.52 45.30 -5.09
N ILE A 231 14.66 46.23 -5.52
CA ILE A 231 14.95 47.19 -6.57
C ILE A 231 15.31 48.54 -5.96
N THR A 232 16.42 49.11 -6.39
CA THR A 232 16.83 50.48 -6.04
C THR A 232 16.93 51.31 -7.31
N VAL A 233 16.23 52.43 -7.31
CA VAL A 233 16.27 53.41 -8.43
C VAL A 233 16.99 54.64 -7.96
N THR A 234 18.03 55.06 -8.69
CA THR A 234 18.74 56.31 -8.46
C THR A 234 18.57 57.20 -9.68
N SER A 235 17.99 58.39 -9.46
CA SER A 235 17.80 59.40 -10.52
C SER A 235 19.03 60.29 -10.66
N GLN A 236 19.48 60.49 -11.91
CA GLN A 236 20.55 61.41 -12.28
C GLN A 236 19.93 62.60 -13.01
N CYS A 237 19.46 63.62 -12.26
CA CYS A 237 18.71 64.72 -12.83
C CYS A 237 19.52 65.54 -13.84
N ASP A 238 20.83 65.71 -13.62
CA ASP A 238 21.71 66.48 -14.53
C ASP A 238 21.95 65.80 -15.87
N SER A 239 21.84 64.49 -15.92
CA SER A 239 22.09 63.66 -17.10
C SER A 239 20.82 63.06 -17.70
N LEU A 240 19.65 63.33 -17.09
CA LEU A 240 18.32 62.89 -17.52
C LEU A 240 18.16 61.38 -17.68
N TYR A 241 18.80 60.59 -16.83
CA TYR A 241 18.62 59.14 -16.79
C TYR A 241 18.43 58.61 -15.37
N ASN A 242 17.82 57.39 -15.26
CA ASN A 242 17.68 56.63 -14.02
C ASN A 242 18.57 55.39 -14.08
N THR A 243 19.26 55.12 -13.02
CA THR A 243 19.96 53.85 -12.82
C THR A 243 19.09 52.92 -11.97
N ILE A 244 18.76 51.76 -12.52
CA ILE A 244 18.03 50.70 -11.80
C ILE A 244 19.04 49.64 -11.40
N ARG A 245 19.08 49.31 -10.13
CA ARG A 245 19.87 48.21 -9.59
C ARG A 245 18.92 47.26 -8.88
N TRP A 246 19.10 45.96 -9.06
CA TRP A 246 18.39 44.94 -8.33
C TRP A 246 19.36 43.96 -7.68
N ARG A 247 18.95 43.34 -6.59
CA ARG A 247 19.66 42.30 -5.88
C ARG A 247 18.64 41.35 -5.26
N PHE A 248 19.08 40.11 -5.05
CA PHE A 248 18.35 39.13 -4.25
C PHE A 248 18.99 39.12 -2.87
N ASP A 249 18.21 39.32 -1.81
CA ASP A 249 18.69 39.33 -0.43
C ASP A 249 18.77 37.91 0.15
N ASP A 250 18.09 36.96 -0.45
CA ASP A 250 18.09 35.55 -0.05
C ASP A 250 19.04 34.75 -0.95
N PRO A 251 20.12 34.18 -0.41
CA PRO A 251 21.07 33.37 -1.18
C PRO A 251 20.48 32.01 -1.62
N GLU A 252 19.37 31.55 -1.02
CA GLU A 252 18.70 30.29 -1.42
C GLU A 252 17.79 30.47 -2.65
N CYS A 253 17.59 31.71 -3.10
CA CYS A 253 16.78 32.07 -4.26
C CYS A 253 17.55 32.14 -5.58
N ILE A 254 18.71 31.54 -5.68
CA ILE A 254 19.58 31.62 -6.88
C ILE A 254 19.15 30.61 -7.95
N ASP A 255 18.29 29.65 -7.63
CA ASP A 255 17.96 28.56 -8.55
C ASP A 255 16.98 28.97 -9.68
N ASP A 256 16.32 30.13 -9.57
CA ASP A 256 15.30 30.59 -10.54
C ASP A 256 15.82 31.68 -11.51
N VAL A 257 17.10 31.76 -11.76
CA VAL A 257 17.71 32.79 -12.63
C VAL A 257 18.28 32.21 -13.92
#